data_0efce1e7f86a4d527355981e8e2df721
#
_entry.id   0efce1e7f86a4d527355981e8e2df721
#
_cell.length_a   1.000
_cell.length_b   1.000
_cell.length_c   1.000
_cell.angle_alpha   90.00
_cell.angle_beta   90.00
_cell.angle_gamma   90.00
#
_symmetry.space_group_name_H-M   'P 1'
#
loop_
_entity.id
_entity.type
_entity.pdbx_description
1 polymer ?
#
loop_
_entity_poly.entity_id
_entity_poly.type
_entity_poly.pdbx_seq_one_letter_code
_entity_poly.pdbx_strand_id
1 'polypeptide(L)'
;MAEKRDYYEVLGVAKNANADEIKKAYRKAAIKYHPDKNPGDKEAEEKFKEAAEAYDVLSNEEKRARYDRFGHAGMSGAAGGAGGFGGGFGGGFSMEDIFSQFGDIFGGHFGGGFGGSRGGRSVNRGSDIRVRIKLTLAEIANGTTKKIKVNKYIACDKCGGNGAKDASSFSTCTNCNGSGYVVTVQNTFFGRMQSQSVCPVCGGEGKVITAKCDKCGGEGCVRDSEVIEIKVPAGVGEGMALTVSGKGNAARHGGINGDLIVVIEEERDAELMRDGNNLIHNLNITVATAILGGEVEVPTIEGKAKIKIAPGTHAGKVLRLRGKGLPDVNGYGRGDIMVVVDITIPTSLTSEEKELVKKLSEKPHFKEAESVENQNIFERMKSFFN
;
A
#
# COMPACT_ATOMS: atom_id res chain seq x y z
N MET A 1 33.89 -35.22 -9.47
CA MET A 1 32.89 -34.19 -9.83
C MET A 1 31.55 -34.87 -9.68
N ALA A 2 30.68 -34.36 -8.79
CA ALA A 2 29.35 -34.92 -8.62
C ALA A 2 28.57 -34.73 -9.93
N GLU A 3 28.01 -35.81 -10.45
CA GLU A 3 27.20 -35.83 -11.65
C GLU A 3 25.92 -35.03 -11.37
N LYS A 4 25.63 -33.93 -12.14
CA LYS A 4 24.43 -33.13 -11.97
C LYS A 4 23.20 -33.98 -12.31
N ARG A 5 22.20 -33.97 -11.46
CA ARG A 5 20.92 -34.70 -11.66
C ARG A 5 20.15 -34.13 -12.86
N ASP A 6 19.38 -35.01 -13.53
CA ASP A 6 18.51 -34.58 -14.65
C ASP A 6 17.46 -33.53 -14.12
N TYR A 7 17.28 -32.43 -14.85
CA TYR A 7 16.39 -31.36 -14.48
C TYR A 7 14.90 -31.80 -14.37
N TYR A 8 14.50 -32.79 -15.15
CA TYR A 8 13.16 -33.38 -15.02
C TYR A 8 13.02 -34.18 -13.72
N GLU A 9 14.06 -34.86 -13.29
CA GLU A 9 14.09 -35.57 -12.01
C GLU A 9 14.16 -34.59 -10.83
N VAL A 10 14.88 -33.49 -10.94
CA VAL A 10 14.96 -32.45 -9.91
C VAL A 10 13.60 -31.83 -9.62
N LEU A 11 12.79 -31.57 -10.68
CA LEU A 11 11.42 -31.07 -10.52
C LEU A 11 10.40 -32.17 -10.29
N GLY A 12 10.76 -33.44 -10.48
CA GLY A 12 9.85 -34.59 -10.36
C GLY A 12 8.75 -34.61 -11.43
N VAL A 13 9.07 -34.23 -12.66
CA VAL A 13 8.15 -34.20 -13.80
C VAL A 13 8.64 -35.10 -14.92
N ALA A 14 7.70 -35.58 -15.77
CA ALA A 14 8.05 -36.40 -16.94
C ALA A 14 8.70 -35.52 -18.05
N LYS A 15 9.50 -36.15 -18.91
CA LYS A 15 10.18 -35.44 -20.03
C LYS A 15 9.22 -34.80 -21.02
N ASN A 16 7.97 -35.27 -21.08
CA ASN A 16 6.91 -34.73 -21.91
C ASN A 16 5.99 -33.74 -21.17
N ALA A 17 6.34 -33.34 -19.95
CA ALA A 17 5.55 -32.39 -19.15
C ALA A 17 5.36 -31.04 -19.88
N ASN A 18 4.16 -30.49 -19.78
CA ASN A 18 3.84 -29.18 -20.34
C ASN A 18 4.35 -28.04 -19.44
N ALA A 19 4.32 -26.81 -19.96
CA ALA A 19 4.83 -25.64 -19.25
C ALA A 19 4.12 -25.39 -17.89
N ASP A 20 2.82 -25.68 -17.81
CA ASP A 20 2.05 -25.50 -16.57
C ASP A 20 2.40 -26.56 -15.52
N GLU A 21 2.67 -27.79 -15.94
CA GLU A 21 3.12 -28.85 -15.04
C GLU A 21 4.51 -28.55 -14.47
N ILE A 22 5.45 -28.11 -15.30
CA ILE A 22 6.78 -27.69 -14.89
C ILE A 22 6.69 -26.53 -13.88
N LYS A 23 5.86 -25.52 -14.15
CA LYS A 23 5.63 -24.39 -13.29
C LYS A 23 5.02 -24.78 -11.93
N LYS A 24 4.05 -25.70 -11.95
CA LYS A 24 3.41 -26.23 -10.73
C LYS A 24 4.37 -27.05 -9.88
N ALA A 25 5.21 -27.86 -10.51
CA ALA A 25 6.24 -28.65 -9.85
C ALA A 25 7.30 -27.76 -9.19
N TYR A 26 7.80 -26.75 -9.90
CA TYR A 26 8.71 -25.77 -9.35
C TYR A 26 8.14 -25.03 -8.15
N ARG A 27 6.89 -24.54 -8.22
CA ARG A 27 6.25 -23.87 -7.08
C ARG A 27 6.18 -24.78 -5.86
N LYS A 28 5.87 -26.05 -6.03
CA LYS A 28 5.82 -27.02 -4.94
C LYS A 28 7.20 -27.23 -4.32
N ALA A 29 8.26 -27.35 -5.14
CA ALA A 29 9.63 -27.47 -4.69
C ALA A 29 10.12 -26.20 -3.98
N ALA A 30 9.84 -25.03 -4.53
CA ALA A 30 10.20 -23.73 -3.97
C ALA A 30 9.55 -23.49 -2.59
N ILE A 31 8.28 -23.83 -2.41
CA ILE A 31 7.60 -23.71 -1.11
C ILE A 31 8.16 -24.71 -0.09
N LYS A 32 8.52 -25.92 -0.54
CA LYS A 32 9.03 -26.99 0.32
C LYS A 32 10.45 -26.68 0.84
N TYR A 33 11.31 -26.18 -0.02
CA TYR A 33 12.72 -25.92 0.28
C TYR A 33 13.04 -24.43 0.50
N HIS A 34 12.00 -23.60 0.78
CA HIS A 34 12.17 -22.18 1.03
C HIS A 34 13.04 -21.94 2.28
N PRO A 35 14.01 -21.00 2.22
CA PRO A 35 14.90 -20.72 3.34
C PRO A 35 14.14 -20.27 4.61
N ASP A 36 13.03 -19.54 4.49
CA ASP A 36 12.21 -19.13 5.64
C ASP A 36 11.53 -20.32 6.35
N LYS A 37 11.31 -21.42 5.64
CA LYS A 37 10.74 -22.65 6.21
C LYS A 37 11.80 -23.62 6.73
N ASN A 38 13.03 -23.53 6.20
CA ASN A 38 14.16 -24.40 6.51
C ASN A 38 15.40 -23.55 6.87
N PRO A 39 15.35 -22.71 7.92
CA PRO A 39 16.47 -21.83 8.24
C PRO A 39 17.71 -22.64 8.65
N GLY A 40 18.82 -22.42 7.93
CA GLY A 40 20.11 -23.07 8.22
C GLY A 40 20.28 -24.49 7.67
N ASP A 41 19.31 -25.05 6.95
CA ASP A 41 19.40 -26.35 6.30
C ASP A 41 20.08 -26.22 4.93
N LYS A 42 21.36 -26.62 4.85
CA LYS A 42 22.17 -26.57 3.60
C LYS A 42 21.64 -27.50 2.53
N GLU A 43 21.08 -28.65 2.89
CA GLU A 43 20.50 -29.56 1.90
C GLU A 43 19.22 -28.99 1.27
N ALA A 44 18.39 -28.30 2.04
CA ALA A 44 17.24 -27.61 1.54
C ALA A 44 17.65 -26.44 0.59
N GLU A 45 18.72 -25.73 0.94
CA GLU A 45 19.28 -24.66 0.13
C GLU A 45 19.81 -25.17 -1.22
N GLU A 46 20.53 -26.29 -1.23
CA GLU A 46 21.03 -26.92 -2.46
C GLU A 46 19.89 -27.39 -3.35
N LYS A 47 18.87 -28.07 -2.77
CA LYS A 47 17.69 -28.52 -3.50
C LYS A 47 16.86 -27.35 -4.06
N PHE A 48 16.82 -26.21 -3.35
CA PHE A 48 16.18 -25.01 -3.86
C PHE A 48 16.92 -24.43 -5.07
N LYS A 49 18.26 -24.36 -5.00
CA LYS A 49 19.11 -23.89 -6.11
C LYS A 49 18.98 -24.79 -7.34
N GLU A 50 19.03 -26.11 -7.14
CA GLU A 50 18.84 -27.09 -8.24
C GLU A 50 17.46 -26.97 -8.88
N ALA A 51 16.39 -26.79 -8.07
CA ALA A 51 15.03 -26.60 -8.59
C ALA A 51 14.88 -25.29 -9.39
N ALA A 52 15.55 -24.22 -8.97
CA ALA A 52 15.54 -22.94 -9.68
C ALA A 52 16.30 -23.04 -11.02
N GLU A 53 17.47 -23.69 -11.05
CA GLU A 53 18.24 -23.94 -12.27
C GLU A 53 17.43 -24.82 -13.25
N ALA A 54 16.81 -25.87 -12.77
CA ALA A 54 15.97 -26.75 -13.57
C ALA A 54 14.76 -26.00 -14.19
N TYR A 55 14.11 -25.13 -13.43
CA TYR A 55 12.99 -24.33 -13.93
C TYR A 55 13.43 -23.30 -14.97
N ASP A 56 14.57 -22.61 -14.79
CA ASP A 56 15.09 -21.66 -15.79
C ASP A 56 15.33 -22.32 -17.15
N VAL A 57 15.81 -23.55 -17.14
CA VAL A 57 16.07 -24.29 -18.39
C VAL A 57 14.78 -24.85 -18.99
N LEU A 58 13.93 -25.49 -18.20
CA LEU A 58 12.74 -26.21 -18.69
C LEU A 58 11.54 -25.31 -19.00
N SER A 59 11.50 -24.09 -18.45
CA SER A 59 10.43 -23.12 -18.73
C SER A 59 10.58 -22.37 -20.04
N ASN A 60 11.79 -22.35 -20.62
CA ASN A 60 12.08 -21.70 -21.89
C ASN A 60 12.21 -22.78 -22.99
N GLU A 61 11.38 -22.69 -24.03
CA GLU A 61 11.36 -23.69 -25.12
C GLU A 61 12.69 -23.88 -25.83
N GLU A 62 13.44 -22.80 -26.05
CA GLU A 62 14.75 -22.89 -26.71
C GLU A 62 15.80 -23.55 -25.81
N LYS A 63 15.83 -23.18 -24.52
CA LYS A 63 16.78 -23.79 -23.56
C LYS A 63 16.41 -25.25 -23.32
N ARG A 64 15.11 -25.57 -23.20
CA ARG A 64 14.60 -26.93 -23.07
C ARG A 64 15.01 -27.81 -24.28
N ALA A 65 14.77 -27.34 -25.50
CA ALA A 65 15.15 -28.05 -26.72
C ALA A 65 16.66 -28.31 -26.82
N ARG A 66 17.47 -27.36 -26.32
CA ARG A 66 18.95 -27.51 -26.26
C ARG A 66 19.33 -28.52 -25.18
N TYR A 67 18.71 -28.47 -24.02
CA TYR A 67 18.93 -29.41 -22.93
C TYR A 67 18.54 -30.84 -23.33
N ASP A 68 17.39 -31.00 -24.00
CA ASP A 68 16.89 -32.30 -24.48
C ASP A 68 17.85 -32.96 -25.52
N ARG A 69 18.61 -32.14 -26.30
CA ARG A 69 19.54 -32.63 -27.29
C ARG A 69 20.93 -32.91 -26.75
N PHE A 70 21.43 -32.07 -25.84
CA PHE A 70 22.84 -32.06 -25.45
C PHE A 70 23.04 -32.25 -23.94
N GLY A 71 21.97 -32.41 -23.16
CA GLY A 71 22.05 -32.52 -21.71
C GLY A 71 22.70 -31.31 -21.04
N HIS A 72 23.29 -31.51 -19.87
CA HIS A 72 24.05 -30.48 -19.15
C HIS A 72 25.23 -29.90 -19.93
N ALA A 73 25.83 -30.68 -20.78
CA ALA A 73 26.97 -30.24 -21.61
C ALA A 73 26.58 -29.17 -22.63
N GLY A 74 25.33 -29.19 -23.12
CA GLY A 74 24.83 -28.20 -24.05
C GLY A 74 24.53 -26.84 -23.38
N MET A 75 24.41 -26.83 -22.05
CA MET A 75 24.18 -25.60 -21.28
C MET A 75 25.50 -24.94 -20.85
N SER A 76 26.62 -25.70 -20.72
CA SER A 76 27.93 -25.17 -20.33
C SER A 76 28.74 -24.55 -21.47
N GLY A 77 28.37 -24.83 -22.73
CA GLY A 77 29.11 -24.38 -23.92
C GLY A 77 28.69 -23.01 -24.49
N ALA A 78 27.71 -22.31 -23.95
CA ALA A 78 27.14 -21.06 -24.47
C ALA A 78 27.74 -19.78 -23.86
N ALA A 79 28.99 -19.80 -23.40
CA ALA A 79 29.71 -18.64 -22.84
C ALA A 79 30.22 -17.63 -23.90
N GLY A 80 29.60 -17.55 -25.08
CA GLY A 80 30.08 -16.72 -26.18
C GLY A 80 29.02 -15.90 -26.92
N GLY A 81 27.96 -15.43 -26.23
CA GLY A 81 27.01 -14.56 -26.91
C GLY A 81 25.99 -13.93 -25.94
N ALA A 82 25.98 -12.62 -25.93
CA ALA A 82 25.09 -11.67 -25.21
C ALA A 82 23.81 -12.25 -24.58
N GLY A 83 23.79 -12.39 -23.25
CA GLY A 83 22.56 -12.59 -22.49
C GLY A 83 22.41 -13.94 -21.77
N GLY A 84 23.47 -14.74 -21.58
CA GLY A 84 23.38 -16.04 -20.94
C GLY A 84 23.85 -16.04 -19.49
N PHE A 85 22.98 -16.39 -18.57
CA PHE A 85 23.21 -16.70 -17.15
C PHE A 85 23.92 -18.09 -17.00
N GLY A 86 24.89 -18.38 -17.84
CA GLY A 86 25.50 -19.69 -17.94
C GLY A 86 26.99 -19.72 -17.59
N GLY A 87 27.42 -19.02 -16.55
CA GLY A 87 28.82 -18.99 -16.13
C GLY A 87 28.99 -18.99 -14.62
N GLY A 88 29.14 -20.19 -14.03
CA GLY A 88 29.84 -20.35 -12.77
C GLY A 88 29.06 -20.14 -11.47
N PHE A 89 28.21 -21.09 -11.12
CA PHE A 89 27.76 -21.29 -9.73
C PHE A 89 28.88 -21.85 -8.83
N GLY A 90 30.10 -21.40 -9.02
CA GLY A 90 31.27 -21.87 -8.29
C GLY A 90 32.01 -20.82 -7.50
N GLY A 91 31.44 -19.66 -7.21
CA GLY A 91 32.12 -18.61 -6.46
C GLY A 91 31.19 -17.53 -5.95
N GLY A 92 30.80 -17.60 -4.71
CA GLY A 92 30.59 -16.45 -3.85
C GLY A 92 29.41 -15.51 -4.10
N PHE A 93 28.36 -15.89 -4.81
CA PHE A 93 27.14 -15.07 -4.85
C PHE A 93 26.28 -15.35 -3.62
N SER A 94 25.92 -14.28 -2.91
CA SER A 94 25.05 -14.37 -1.74
C SER A 94 23.63 -14.72 -2.16
N MET A 95 22.91 -15.38 -1.26
CA MET A 95 21.50 -15.74 -1.43
C MET A 95 20.62 -14.53 -1.74
N GLU A 96 20.99 -13.34 -1.22
CA GLU A 96 20.33 -12.06 -1.46
C GLU A 96 20.44 -11.57 -2.91
N ASP A 97 21.58 -11.84 -3.57
CA ASP A 97 21.78 -11.46 -4.97
C ASP A 97 20.92 -12.32 -5.91
N ILE A 98 20.74 -13.60 -5.56
CA ILE A 98 19.85 -14.51 -6.30
C ILE A 98 18.39 -14.10 -6.07
N PHE A 99 18.03 -13.73 -4.84
CA PHE A 99 16.68 -13.33 -4.49
C PHE A 99 16.28 -11.97 -5.08
N SER A 100 17.22 -11.00 -5.16
CA SER A 100 16.96 -9.71 -5.80
C SER A 100 16.75 -9.84 -7.31
N GLN A 101 17.52 -10.69 -7.97
CA GLN A 101 17.41 -10.93 -9.40
C GLN A 101 16.19 -11.79 -9.78
N PHE A 102 15.77 -12.70 -8.91
CA PHE A 102 14.52 -13.45 -9.04
C PHE A 102 13.31 -12.69 -8.51
N GLY A 103 13.48 -11.79 -7.54
CA GLY A 103 12.44 -10.90 -7.01
C GLY A 103 11.87 -9.99 -8.09
N ASP A 104 12.69 -9.45 -8.95
CA ASP A 104 12.26 -8.65 -10.11
C ASP A 104 11.51 -9.49 -11.17
N ILE A 105 11.84 -10.76 -11.31
CA ILE A 105 11.13 -11.68 -12.23
C ILE A 105 9.82 -12.20 -11.61
N PHE A 106 9.74 -12.36 -10.28
CA PHE A 106 8.58 -12.92 -9.59
C PHE A 106 7.64 -11.87 -9.01
N GLY A 107 8.17 -10.71 -8.56
CA GLY A 107 7.38 -9.60 -8.00
C GLY A 107 6.75 -8.68 -9.04
N GLY A 108 7.35 -8.57 -10.24
CA GLY A 108 6.92 -7.63 -11.28
C GLY A 108 6.10 -8.23 -12.42
N HIS A 109 5.96 -9.55 -12.55
CA HIS A 109 5.45 -10.15 -13.80
C HIS A 109 4.15 -10.95 -13.70
N PHE A 110 3.44 -10.91 -12.57
CA PHE A 110 2.16 -11.61 -12.44
C PHE A 110 0.92 -10.74 -12.70
N GLY A 111 1.13 -9.51 -13.20
CA GLY A 111 0.05 -8.61 -13.57
C GLY A 111 0.38 -7.74 -14.77
N GLY A 112 0.33 -8.28 -15.98
CA GLY A 112 0.20 -7.45 -17.18
C GLY A 112 1.39 -7.34 -18.12
N GLY A 113 1.29 -8.00 -19.28
CA GLY A 113 1.73 -7.52 -20.57
C GLY A 113 3.22 -7.37 -20.84
N PHE A 114 3.77 -8.35 -21.51
CA PHE A 114 5.03 -8.28 -22.26
C PHE A 114 4.94 -7.20 -23.36
N GLY A 115 5.18 -5.95 -22.98
CA GLY A 115 5.38 -4.83 -23.92
C GLY A 115 6.86 -4.60 -24.06
N GLY A 116 7.47 -5.12 -25.11
CA GLY A 116 8.85 -4.81 -25.48
C GLY A 116 9.05 -3.30 -25.48
N SER A 117 10.05 -2.83 -24.74
CA SER A 117 10.51 -1.44 -24.75
C SER A 117 11.07 -1.12 -26.16
N ARG A 118 10.15 -0.88 -27.10
CA ARG A 118 10.50 -0.09 -28.27
C ARG A 118 10.83 1.30 -27.73
N GLY A 119 12.00 1.83 -28.05
CA GLY A 119 12.50 3.13 -27.66
C GLY A 119 11.45 4.23 -27.79
N GLY A 120 10.57 4.32 -26.79
CA GLY A 120 9.59 5.38 -26.69
C GLY A 120 10.30 6.65 -26.27
N ARG A 121 9.95 7.77 -26.93
CA ARG A 121 10.40 9.10 -26.51
C ARG A 121 10.19 9.23 -25.00
N SER A 122 11.21 9.68 -24.29
CA SER A 122 11.09 10.02 -22.88
C SER A 122 10.02 11.10 -22.73
N VAL A 123 8.87 10.71 -22.20
CA VAL A 123 7.79 11.67 -21.94
C VAL A 123 8.06 12.31 -20.59
N ASN A 124 8.20 13.63 -20.56
CA ASN A 124 8.34 14.38 -19.31
C ASN A 124 7.13 14.11 -18.41
N ARG A 125 7.36 13.75 -17.17
CA ARG A 125 6.30 13.59 -16.18
C ARG A 125 6.44 14.66 -15.09
N GLY A 126 5.31 15.29 -14.75
CA GLY A 126 5.21 16.19 -13.62
C GLY A 126 5.37 15.43 -12.30
N SER A 127 5.85 16.10 -11.27
CA SER A 127 5.96 15.52 -9.95
C SER A 127 4.60 15.40 -9.26
N ASP A 128 4.45 14.36 -8.44
CA ASP A 128 3.27 14.16 -7.62
C ASP A 128 3.24 15.17 -6.47
N ILE A 129 2.03 15.49 -6.01
CA ILE A 129 1.79 16.40 -4.89
C ILE A 129 1.11 15.61 -3.78
N ARG A 130 1.56 15.79 -2.54
CA ARG A 130 0.91 15.22 -1.36
C ARG A 130 0.22 16.32 -0.57
N VAL A 131 -1.04 16.11 -0.23
CA VAL A 131 -1.84 16.98 0.63
C VAL A 131 -2.52 16.16 1.71
N ARG A 132 -2.75 16.75 2.87
CA ARG A 132 -3.51 16.14 3.97
C ARG A 132 -4.86 16.81 4.04
N ILE A 133 -5.90 16.02 4.25
CA ILE A 133 -7.25 16.51 4.51
C ILE A 133 -7.75 15.94 5.82
N LYS A 134 -8.37 16.81 6.63
CA LYS A 134 -9.03 16.41 7.89
C LYS A 134 -10.46 16.03 7.59
N LEU A 135 -10.91 14.91 8.17
CA LEU A 135 -12.25 14.39 8.04
C LEU A 135 -12.83 14.13 9.43
N THR A 136 -14.06 14.55 9.65
CA THR A 136 -14.84 14.20 10.84
C THR A 136 -15.36 12.76 10.72
N LEU A 137 -15.72 12.13 11.84
CA LEU A 137 -16.32 10.79 11.85
C LEU A 137 -17.60 10.72 11.00
N ALA A 138 -18.41 11.79 11.00
CA ALA A 138 -19.61 11.88 10.18
C ALA A 138 -19.29 11.89 8.66
N GLU A 139 -18.26 12.62 8.25
CA GLU A 139 -17.79 12.63 6.87
C GLU A 139 -17.20 11.27 6.43
N ILE A 140 -16.50 10.61 7.35
CA ILE A 140 -15.96 9.26 7.13
C ILE A 140 -17.08 8.23 6.99
N ALA A 141 -18.13 8.35 7.81
CA ALA A 141 -19.25 7.41 7.80
C ALA A 141 -20.10 7.48 6.52
N ASN A 142 -20.28 8.67 5.98
CA ASN A 142 -21.19 8.93 4.85
C ASN A 142 -20.43 9.06 3.52
N GLY A 143 -19.11 9.25 3.58
CA GLY A 143 -18.34 9.75 2.46
C GLY A 143 -18.61 11.24 2.21
N THR A 144 -17.70 11.91 1.56
CA THR A 144 -17.86 13.36 1.30
C THR A 144 -17.12 13.76 0.04
N THR A 145 -17.50 14.92 -0.48
CA THR A 145 -16.78 15.55 -1.59
C THR A 145 -16.20 16.87 -1.09
N LYS A 146 -14.88 16.94 -0.98
CA LYS A 146 -14.17 18.16 -0.54
C LYS A 146 -13.51 18.88 -1.70
N LYS A 147 -13.61 20.20 -1.69
CA LYS A 147 -12.90 21.08 -2.63
C LYS A 147 -11.68 21.65 -1.91
N ILE A 148 -10.51 21.39 -2.44
CA ILE A 148 -9.26 21.92 -1.91
C ILE A 148 -8.57 22.81 -2.91
N LYS A 149 -7.96 23.88 -2.44
CA LYS A 149 -7.11 24.77 -3.22
C LYS A 149 -5.66 24.33 -3.10
N VAL A 150 -5.07 23.88 -4.21
CA VAL A 150 -3.68 23.38 -4.25
C VAL A 150 -2.84 24.33 -5.07
N ASN A 151 -1.72 24.80 -4.49
CA ASN A 151 -0.71 25.57 -5.22
C ASN A 151 0.21 24.59 -5.96
N LYS A 152 0.25 24.67 -7.27
CA LYS A 152 1.00 23.74 -8.11
C LYS A 152 1.46 24.39 -9.41
N TYR A 153 2.28 23.66 -10.14
CA TYR A 153 2.55 24.01 -11.53
C TYR A 153 1.39 23.54 -12.40
N ILE A 154 0.82 24.47 -13.17
CA ILE A 154 -0.22 24.21 -14.17
C ILE A 154 0.35 24.46 -15.56
N ALA A 155 -0.25 23.87 -16.60
CA ALA A 155 0.13 24.14 -17.97
C ALA A 155 -0.05 25.64 -18.28
N CYS A 156 0.93 26.25 -18.92
CA CYS A 156 0.87 27.64 -19.31
C CYS A 156 -0.24 27.84 -20.34
N ASP A 157 -1.22 28.68 -20.05
CA ASP A 157 -2.36 28.99 -20.89
C ASP A 157 -1.95 29.69 -22.22
N LYS A 158 -0.88 30.52 -22.19
CA LYS A 158 -0.41 31.25 -23.36
C LYS A 158 0.15 30.33 -24.44
N CYS A 159 0.93 29.30 -24.04
CA CYS A 159 1.56 28.38 -24.99
C CYS A 159 0.93 26.98 -24.99
N GLY A 160 -0.15 26.74 -24.23
CA GLY A 160 -0.78 25.44 -24.14
C GLY A 160 0.13 24.35 -23.53
N GLY A 161 1.10 24.73 -22.71
CA GLY A 161 2.02 23.81 -22.06
C GLY A 161 3.30 23.48 -22.84
N ASN A 162 3.44 23.91 -24.11
CA ASN A 162 4.57 23.49 -24.94
C ASN A 162 5.88 24.29 -24.74
N GLY A 163 5.81 25.45 -24.08
CA GLY A 163 6.96 26.30 -23.79
C GLY A 163 7.42 27.20 -24.91
N ALA A 164 6.96 27.01 -26.15
CA ALA A 164 7.32 27.84 -27.29
C ALA A 164 6.39 29.02 -27.45
N LYS A 165 6.88 30.10 -28.08
CA LYS A 165 6.09 31.28 -28.36
C LYS A 165 4.98 30.98 -29.39
N ASP A 166 5.31 30.26 -30.46
CA ASP A 166 4.46 29.86 -31.54
C ASP A 166 4.75 28.43 -32.02
N ALA A 167 3.84 27.83 -32.77
CA ALA A 167 4.00 26.48 -33.31
C ALA A 167 5.23 26.31 -34.23
N SER A 168 5.69 27.38 -34.86
CA SER A 168 6.88 27.44 -35.70
C SER A 168 8.18 27.61 -34.93
N SER A 169 8.12 27.85 -33.62
CA SER A 169 9.27 28.11 -32.75
C SER A 169 9.94 26.80 -32.25
N PHE A 170 9.82 25.71 -32.99
CA PHE A 170 10.53 24.47 -32.76
C PHE A 170 11.48 24.15 -33.90
N SER A 171 12.68 23.69 -33.58
CA SER A 171 13.61 23.10 -34.54
C SER A 171 13.99 21.68 -34.13
N THR A 172 14.33 20.86 -35.11
CA THR A 172 14.86 19.53 -34.85
C THR A 172 16.20 19.65 -34.13
N CYS A 173 16.40 18.89 -33.07
CA CYS A 173 17.66 18.90 -32.34
C CYS A 173 18.79 18.39 -33.22
N THR A 174 19.78 19.23 -33.50
CA THR A 174 20.92 18.92 -34.38
C THR A 174 21.88 17.87 -33.76
N ASN A 175 21.90 17.77 -32.43
CA ASN A 175 22.79 16.83 -31.74
C ASN A 175 22.31 15.37 -31.84
N CYS A 176 21.02 15.13 -31.90
CA CYS A 176 20.44 13.79 -32.03
C CYS A 176 19.60 13.59 -33.29
N ASN A 177 19.57 14.59 -34.17
CA ASN A 177 18.79 14.58 -35.42
C ASN A 177 17.32 14.16 -35.20
N GLY A 178 16.73 14.61 -34.10
CA GLY A 178 15.33 14.33 -33.77
C GLY A 178 15.08 12.99 -33.05
N SER A 179 16.08 12.15 -32.85
CA SER A 179 15.92 10.84 -32.20
C SER A 179 15.66 10.93 -30.68
N GLY A 180 16.11 12.01 -30.02
CA GLY A 180 16.07 12.18 -28.57
C GLY A 180 17.22 11.48 -27.83
N TYR A 181 18.00 10.64 -28.51
CA TYR A 181 19.06 9.86 -27.90
C TYR A 181 20.38 10.02 -28.67
N VAL A 182 21.48 9.92 -27.97
CA VAL A 182 22.84 9.84 -28.55
C VAL A 182 23.45 8.49 -28.23
N VAL A 183 24.05 7.88 -29.23
CA VAL A 183 24.78 6.61 -29.10
C VAL A 183 26.25 6.91 -28.90
N THR A 184 26.76 6.54 -27.75
CA THR A 184 28.19 6.67 -27.45
C THR A 184 28.85 5.29 -27.58
N VAL A 185 29.87 5.21 -28.41
CA VAL A 185 30.67 4.00 -28.57
C VAL A 185 31.91 4.13 -27.71
N GLN A 186 32.06 3.30 -26.72
CA GLN A 186 33.24 3.24 -25.85
C GLN A 186 34.04 1.96 -26.20
N ASN A 187 35.30 2.13 -26.46
CA ASN A 187 36.24 1.02 -26.60
C ASN A 187 36.66 0.59 -25.19
N THR A 188 36.20 -0.57 -24.76
CA THR A 188 36.62 -1.17 -23.50
C THR A 188 37.58 -2.33 -23.75
N PHE A 189 38.26 -2.80 -22.71
CA PHE A 189 39.15 -3.97 -22.78
C PHE A 189 38.43 -5.24 -23.29
N PHE A 190 37.11 -5.29 -23.15
CA PHE A 190 36.24 -6.38 -23.61
C PHE A 190 35.60 -6.17 -25.00
N GLY A 191 35.99 -5.11 -25.71
CA GLY A 191 35.46 -4.81 -27.04
C GLY A 191 34.72 -3.45 -27.10
N ARG A 192 34.07 -3.19 -28.23
CA ARG A 192 33.26 -2.00 -28.45
C ARG A 192 31.91 -2.14 -27.78
N MET A 193 31.66 -1.33 -26.76
CA MET A 193 30.32 -1.19 -26.14
C MET A 193 29.61 0.04 -26.71
N GLN A 194 28.37 -0.16 -27.16
CA GLN A 194 27.48 0.92 -27.53
C GLN A 194 26.55 1.18 -26.36
N SER A 195 26.57 2.38 -25.81
CA SER A 195 25.58 2.85 -24.82
C SER A 195 24.71 3.93 -25.43
N GLN A 196 23.40 3.82 -25.26
CA GLN A 196 22.43 4.83 -25.66
C GLN A 196 22.09 5.68 -24.43
N SER A 197 22.28 7.00 -24.55
CA SER A 197 21.95 7.96 -23.50
C SER A 197 20.98 9.02 -24.00
N VAL A 198 20.23 9.61 -23.09
CA VAL A 198 19.32 10.71 -23.40
C VAL A 198 20.15 11.90 -23.95
N CYS A 199 19.70 12.50 -25.04
CA CYS A 199 20.41 13.62 -25.63
C CYS A 199 20.48 14.81 -24.66
N PRO A 200 21.68 15.27 -24.27
CA PRO A 200 21.84 16.34 -23.28
C PRO A 200 21.34 17.72 -23.75
N VAL A 201 21.19 17.91 -25.07
CA VAL A 201 20.74 19.18 -25.65
C VAL A 201 19.22 19.33 -25.60
N CYS A 202 18.48 18.28 -25.97
CA CYS A 202 17.02 18.31 -26.00
C CYS A 202 16.34 17.53 -24.85
N GLY A 203 17.10 16.93 -23.94
CA GLY A 203 16.55 16.18 -22.82
C GLY A 203 15.66 14.98 -23.22
N GLY A 204 15.85 14.42 -24.41
CA GLY A 204 15.05 13.30 -24.94
C GLY A 204 13.88 13.70 -25.85
N GLU A 205 13.58 15.00 -25.98
CA GLU A 205 12.43 15.48 -26.76
C GLU A 205 12.65 15.44 -28.28
N GLY A 206 13.88 15.39 -28.74
CA GLY A 206 14.24 15.41 -30.16
C GLY A 206 14.07 16.76 -30.83
N LYS A 207 13.51 17.77 -30.12
CA LYS A 207 13.27 19.12 -30.58
C LYS A 207 13.84 20.13 -29.60
N VAL A 208 14.18 21.33 -30.10
CA VAL A 208 14.62 22.47 -29.28
C VAL A 208 13.74 23.67 -29.55
N ILE A 209 13.44 24.47 -28.53
CA ILE A 209 12.66 25.69 -28.63
C ILE A 209 13.59 26.81 -29.08
N THR A 210 13.28 27.43 -30.25
CA THR A 210 14.03 28.52 -30.83
C THR A 210 13.57 29.88 -30.28
N ALA A 211 12.26 30.07 -30.05
CA ALA A 211 11.71 31.24 -29.40
C ALA A 211 10.85 30.79 -28.19
N LYS A 212 11.25 31.24 -27.00
CA LYS A 212 10.58 30.89 -25.74
C LYS A 212 9.30 31.66 -25.51
N CYS A 213 8.31 31.06 -24.88
CA CYS A 213 7.10 31.73 -24.44
C CYS A 213 7.41 32.75 -23.33
N ASP A 214 6.98 34.00 -23.52
CA ASP A 214 7.27 35.10 -22.59
C ASP A 214 6.64 34.91 -21.20
N LYS A 215 5.51 34.15 -21.09
CA LYS A 215 4.82 33.92 -19.82
C LYS A 215 5.51 32.86 -18.95
N CYS A 216 5.94 31.77 -19.56
CA CYS A 216 6.57 30.66 -18.81
C CYS A 216 8.09 30.56 -19.00
N GLY A 217 8.70 31.45 -19.78
CA GLY A 217 10.14 31.46 -20.03
C GLY A 217 10.70 30.23 -20.76
N GLY A 218 9.84 29.46 -21.40
CA GLY A 218 10.19 28.21 -22.08
C GLY A 218 9.84 26.94 -21.34
N GLU A 219 9.49 27.03 -20.06
CA GLU A 219 9.19 25.85 -19.20
C GLU A 219 7.90 25.11 -19.58
N GLY A 220 6.95 25.79 -20.22
CA GLY A 220 5.63 25.22 -20.56
C GLY A 220 4.66 25.19 -19.38
N CYS A 221 5.10 25.44 -18.15
CA CYS A 221 4.27 25.46 -16.94
C CYS A 221 4.50 26.75 -16.14
N VAL A 222 3.50 27.13 -15.35
CA VAL A 222 3.51 28.30 -14.47
C VAL A 222 2.98 27.88 -13.09
N ARG A 223 3.45 28.55 -12.05
CA ARG A 223 2.96 28.30 -10.69
C ARG A 223 1.65 29.05 -10.48
N ASP A 224 0.60 28.33 -10.16
CA ASP A 224 -0.72 28.88 -9.86
C ASP A 224 -1.48 27.97 -8.89
N SER A 225 -2.68 28.36 -8.51
CA SER A 225 -3.55 27.57 -7.63
C SER A 225 -4.74 27.01 -8.41
N GLU A 226 -4.99 25.71 -8.26
CA GLU A 226 -6.17 25.03 -8.80
C GLU A 226 -7.06 24.55 -7.67
N VAL A 227 -8.39 24.72 -7.84
CA VAL A 227 -9.37 24.10 -6.93
C VAL A 227 -9.71 22.72 -7.47
N ILE A 228 -9.40 21.71 -6.67
CA ILE A 228 -9.60 20.31 -7.06
C ILE A 228 -10.70 19.72 -6.18
N GLU A 229 -11.65 19.07 -6.81
CA GLU A 229 -12.73 18.34 -6.14
C GLU A 229 -12.28 16.89 -5.89
N ILE A 230 -12.33 16.46 -4.63
CA ILE A 230 -11.92 15.14 -4.19
C ILE A 230 -13.12 14.41 -3.64
N LYS A 231 -13.45 13.28 -4.25
CA LYS A 231 -14.48 12.36 -3.75
C LYS A 231 -13.85 11.38 -2.78
N VAL A 232 -14.24 11.46 -1.53
CA VAL A 232 -13.78 10.58 -0.46
C VAL A 232 -14.85 9.50 -0.25
N PRO A 233 -14.53 8.21 -0.43
CA PRO A 233 -15.48 7.14 -0.15
C PRO A 233 -15.76 7.02 1.34
N ALA A 234 -16.88 6.41 1.69
CA ALA A 234 -17.20 6.11 3.07
C ALA A 234 -16.27 5.04 3.65
N GLY A 235 -15.99 5.10 4.94
CA GLY A 235 -15.18 4.10 5.64
C GLY A 235 -13.67 4.29 5.58
N VAL A 236 -13.17 5.35 4.94
CA VAL A 236 -11.73 5.63 4.88
C VAL A 236 -11.11 5.71 6.28
N GLY A 237 -9.87 5.23 6.42
CA GLY A 237 -9.12 5.26 7.68
C GLY A 237 -8.06 6.34 7.71
N GLU A 238 -7.57 6.63 8.92
CA GLU A 238 -6.41 7.50 9.11
C GLU A 238 -5.19 6.97 8.39
N GLY A 239 -4.43 7.84 7.73
CA GLY A 239 -3.24 7.49 6.96
C GLY A 239 -3.51 6.90 5.58
N MET A 240 -4.76 6.60 5.22
CA MET A 240 -5.08 6.15 3.87
C MET A 240 -4.78 7.24 2.84
N ALA A 241 -4.27 6.82 1.68
CA ALA A 241 -3.93 7.71 0.57
C ALA A 241 -4.88 7.49 -0.60
N LEU A 242 -5.53 8.56 -1.05
CA LEU A 242 -6.35 8.58 -2.25
C LEU A 242 -5.56 9.23 -3.38
N THR A 243 -5.42 8.55 -4.50
CA THR A 243 -4.72 9.09 -5.68
C THR A 243 -5.72 9.68 -6.67
N VAL A 244 -5.53 10.96 -6.99
CA VAL A 244 -6.30 11.64 -8.05
C VAL A 244 -5.35 11.84 -9.23
N SER A 245 -5.53 11.00 -10.25
CA SER A 245 -4.63 10.95 -11.41
C SER A 245 -4.61 12.24 -12.21
N GLY A 246 -3.41 12.67 -12.62
CA GLY A 246 -3.19 13.85 -13.47
C GLY A 246 -3.45 15.19 -12.77
N LYS A 247 -3.69 15.20 -11.44
CA LYS A 247 -3.96 16.41 -10.66
C LYS A 247 -2.75 16.92 -9.87
N GLY A 248 -1.58 16.31 -10.05
CA GLY A 248 -0.29 16.79 -9.53
C GLY A 248 0.26 17.98 -10.32
N ASN A 249 1.56 18.18 -10.28
CA ASN A 249 2.23 19.22 -11.05
C ASN A 249 2.17 18.93 -12.56
N ALA A 250 1.98 19.95 -13.34
CA ALA A 250 2.11 19.87 -14.78
C ALA A 250 3.54 19.50 -15.17
N ALA A 251 3.68 18.65 -16.17
CA ALA A 251 4.96 18.36 -16.77
C ALA A 251 5.42 19.51 -17.65
N ARG A 252 6.74 19.62 -17.84
CA ARG A 252 7.33 20.53 -18.80
C ARG A 252 7.00 20.09 -20.23
N HIS A 253 6.90 21.03 -21.13
CA HIS A 253 6.74 20.83 -22.57
C HIS A 253 5.57 19.90 -22.98
N GLY A 254 4.45 19.97 -22.24
CA GLY A 254 3.24 19.23 -22.59
C GLY A 254 3.32 17.73 -22.30
N GLY A 255 4.16 17.31 -21.36
CA GLY A 255 4.25 15.94 -20.88
C GLY A 255 3.03 15.52 -20.05
N ILE A 256 3.16 14.39 -19.35
CA ILE A 256 2.10 13.84 -18.50
C ILE A 256 2.18 14.49 -17.10
N ASN A 257 1.06 15.03 -16.63
CA ASN A 257 1.00 15.58 -15.28
C ASN A 257 1.23 14.48 -14.24
N GLY A 258 1.78 14.88 -13.10
CA GLY A 258 1.85 14.02 -11.91
C GLY A 258 0.47 13.79 -11.28
N ASP A 259 0.43 13.04 -10.22
CA ASP A 259 -0.78 12.71 -9.48
C ASP A 259 -0.88 13.52 -8.19
N LEU A 260 -2.10 13.74 -7.72
CA LEU A 260 -2.37 14.32 -6.41
C LEU A 260 -2.66 13.17 -5.43
N ILE A 261 -1.80 13.03 -4.43
CA ILE A 261 -1.93 12.04 -3.36
C ILE A 261 -2.53 12.74 -2.15
N VAL A 262 -3.74 12.36 -1.81
CA VAL A 262 -4.51 12.93 -0.69
C VAL A 262 -4.42 11.95 0.49
N VAL A 263 -3.76 12.37 1.55
CA VAL A 263 -3.64 11.58 2.79
C VAL A 263 -4.75 12.00 3.74
N ILE A 264 -5.50 11.00 4.21
CA ILE A 264 -6.60 11.21 5.17
C ILE A 264 -6.02 11.37 6.56
N GLU A 265 -6.46 12.39 7.27
CA GLU A 265 -6.21 12.63 8.68
C GLU A 265 -7.56 12.68 9.38
N GLU A 266 -7.73 11.88 10.44
CA GLU A 266 -8.98 11.84 11.19
C GLU A 266 -9.00 12.98 12.20
N GLU A 267 -10.11 13.74 12.24
CA GLU A 267 -10.34 14.74 13.28
C GLU A 267 -10.87 14.05 14.54
N ARG A 268 -10.22 14.31 15.67
CA ARG A 268 -10.62 13.73 16.94
C ARG A 268 -12.03 14.20 17.32
N ASP A 269 -12.91 13.24 17.55
CA ASP A 269 -14.23 13.49 18.11
C ASP A 269 -14.15 13.55 19.64
N ALA A 270 -15.00 14.38 20.26
CA ALA A 270 -14.99 14.58 21.71
C ALA A 270 -15.65 13.42 22.48
N GLU A 271 -16.56 12.71 21.86
CA GLU A 271 -17.44 11.72 22.51
C GLU A 271 -17.22 10.30 21.98
N LEU A 272 -16.73 10.17 20.73
CA LEU A 272 -16.57 8.91 20.04
C LEU A 272 -15.09 8.68 19.68
N MET A 273 -14.54 7.56 20.10
CA MET A 273 -13.18 7.13 19.76
C MET A 273 -13.26 5.98 18.77
N ARG A 274 -12.48 6.04 17.71
CA ARG A 274 -12.45 4.99 16.68
C ARG A 274 -11.55 3.82 17.09
N ASP A 275 -12.05 2.62 16.85
CA ASP A 275 -11.30 1.35 16.94
C ASP A 275 -11.63 0.50 15.70
N GLY A 276 -10.81 0.61 14.67
CA GLY A 276 -11.08 0.01 13.36
C GLY A 276 -12.37 0.55 12.73
N ASN A 277 -13.35 -0.32 12.50
CA ASN A 277 -14.70 0.08 12.05
C ASN A 277 -15.66 0.29 13.19
N ASN A 278 -15.28 -0.04 14.43
CA ASN A 278 -16.10 0.21 15.63
C ASN A 278 -15.80 1.59 16.20
N LEU A 279 -16.73 2.06 17.01
CA LEU A 279 -16.60 3.28 17.80
C LEU A 279 -16.75 2.93 19.28
N ILE A 280 -16.00 3.61 20.13
CA ILE A 280 -16.06 3.47 21.57
C ILE A 280 -16.58 4.76 22.16
N HIS A 281 -17.57 4.65 23.03
CA HIS A 281 -18.12 5.77 23.81
C HIS A 281 -18.07 5.45 25.30
N ASN A 282 -17.52 6.34 26.11
CA ASN A 282 -17.54 6.23 27.56
C ASN A 282 -18.78 6.93 28.10
N LEU A 283 -19.75 6.14 28.59
CA LEU A 283 -21.02 6.61 29.13
C LEU A 283 -20.95 6.73 30.65
N ASN A 284 -20.96 7.94 31.16
CA ASN A 284 -21.02 8.19 32.60
C ASN A 284 -22.46 8.21 33.06
N ILE A 285 -22.85 7.28 33.93
CA ILE A 285 -24.16 7.24 34.56
C ILE A 285 -24.08 7.55 36.06
N THR A 286 -25.18 8.02 36.63
CA THR A 286 -25.23 8.22 38.07
C THR A 286 -25.37 6.90 38.83
N VAL A 287 -24.96 6.86 40.10
CA VAL A 287 -25.17 5.71 40.99
C VAL A 287 -26.67 5.32 41.05
N ALA A 288 -27.56 6.27 41.09
CA ALA A 288 -29.01 6.01 41.11
C ALA A 288 -29.47 5.29 39.85
N THR A 289 -29.00 5.73 38.65
CA THR A 289 -29.30 5.07 37.39
C THR A 289 -28.68 3.67 37.30
N ALA A 290 -27.48 3.47 37.86
CA ALA A 290 -26.85 2.16 37.91
C ALA A 290 -27.65 1.16 38.74
N ILE A 291 -28.21 1.60 39.87
CA ILE A 291 -28.99 0.76 40.82
C ILE A 291 -30.39 0.49 40.25
N LEU A 292 -31.11 1.55 39.86
CA LEU A 292 -32.53 1.47 39.51
C LEU A 292 -32.78 1.12 38.05
N GLY A 293 -31.77 1.27 37.22
CA GLY A 293 -31.91 1.25 35.76
C GLY A 293 -32.50 2.57 35.24
N GLY A 294 -32.68 2.65 33.94
CA GLY A 294 -33.26 3.83 33.30
C GLY A 294 -32.96 3.89 31.82
N GLU A 295 -33.39 4.94 31.17
CA GLU A 295 -33.05 5.25 29.79
C GLU A 295 -32.01 6.37 29.75
N VAL A 296 -30.97 6.19 28.91
CA VAL A 296 -29.89 7.17 28.74
C VAL A 296 -29.69 7.43 27.26
N GLU A 297 -29.37 8.65 26.88
CA GLU A 297 -29.03 9.02 25.52
C GLU A 297 -27.51 8.85 25.29
N VAL A 298 -27.14 8.22 24.16
CA VAL A 298 -25.77 7.99 23.73
C VAL A 298 -25.56 8.65 22.38
N PRO A 299 -24.46 9.37 22.17
CA PRO A 299 -24.14 9.96 20.88
C PRO A 299 -23.87 8.86 19.85
N THR A 300 -24.29 9.11 18.63
CA THR A 300 -24.00 8.28 17.47
C THR A 300 -23.58 9.19 16.31
N ILE A 301 -23.04 8.64 15.26
CA ILE A 301 -22.64 9.40 14.06
C ILE A 301 -23.84 10.15 13.44
N GLU A 302 -25.05 9.57 13.53
CA GLU A 302 -26.28 10.08 12.92
C GLU A 302 -27.11 10.95 13.88
N GLY A 303 -26.66 11.13 15.12
CA GLY A 303 -27.39 11.87 16.17
C GLY A 303 -27.30 11.15 17.51
N LYS A 304 -28.43 11.00 18.23
CA LYS A 304 -28.48 10.35 19.54
C LYS A 304 -29.35 9.10 19.51
N ALA A 305 -28.91 8.06 20.21
CA ALA A 305 -29.67 6.83 20.42
C ALA A 305 -30.03 6.69 21.89
N LYS A 306 -31.28 6.29 22.20
CA LYS A 306 -31.71 5.94 23.55
C LYS A 306 -31.38 4.48 23.82
N ILE A 307 -30.71 4.22 24.94
CA ILE A 307 -30.40 2.87 25.41
C ILE A 307 -30.99 2.66 26.78
N LYS A 308 -31.40 1.42 27.05
CA LYS A 308 -31.95 1.01 28.35
C LYS A 308 -30.84 0.42 29.21
N ILE A 309 -30.61 1.01 30.37
CA ILE A 309 -29.71 0.50 31.40
C ILE A 309 -30.52 -0.42 32.32
N ALA A 310 -30.05 -1.67 32.46
CA ALA A 310 -30.70 -2.60 33.38
C ALA A 310 -30.39 -2.24 34.85
N PRO A 311 -31.29 -2.50 35.77
CA PRO A 311 -31.00 -2.35 37.20
C PRO A 311 -29.80 -3.21 37.62
N GLY A 312 -28.97 -2.69 38.52
CA GLY A 312 -27.75 -3.40 38.97
C GLY A 312 -26.63 -3.43 37.94
N THR A 313 -26.56 -2.45 37.05
CA THR A 313 -25.47 -2.36 36.06
C THR A 313 -24.18 -1.91 36.75
N HIS A 314 -23.11 -2.70 36.58
CA HIS A 314 -21.75 -2.43 37.10
C HIS A 314 -20.94 -1.51 36.16
N ALA A 315 -19.99 -0.79 36.75
CA ALA A 315 -18.97 -0.07 35.99
C ALA A 315 -18.13 -1.04 35.14
N GLY A 316 -17.73 -0.59 33.94
CA GLY A 316 -17.00 -1.41 32.98
C GLY A 316 -17.88 -2.37 32.16
N LYS A 317 -19.22 -2.34 32.32
CA LYS A 317 -20.12 -3.08 31.45
C LYS A 317 -20.15 -2.47 30.06
N VAL A 318 -19.97 -3.30 29.03
CA VAL A 318 -20.01 -2.87 27.64
C VAL A 318 -21.35 -3.19 27.03
N LEU A 319 -22.01 -2.16 26.48
CA LEU A 319 -23.26 -2.28 25.73
C LEU A 319 -22.95 -2.07 24.26
N ARG A 320 -23.44 -2.96 23.39
CA ARG A 320 -23.15 -2.95 21.96
C ARG A 320 -24.34 -2.45 21.16
N LEU A 321 -24.16 -1.35 20.43
CA LEU A 321 -25.10 -0.85 19.45
C LEU A 321 -24.73 -1.33 18.07
N ARG A 322 -25.38 -2.39 17.62
CA ARG A 322 -25.04 -3.08 16.37
C ARG A 322 -25.29 -2.21 15.15
N GLY A 323 -24.33 -2.23 14.19
CA GLY A 323 -24.44 -1.57 12.91
C GLY A 323 -24.44 -0.03 12.99
N LYS A 324 -24.05 0.56 14.13
CA LYS A 324 -23.98 2.04 14.32
C LYS A 324 -22.56 2.61 14.22
N GLY A 325 -21.56 1.75 13.96
CA GLY A 325 -20.18 2.15 13.72
C GLY A 325 -19.94 2.67 12.29
N LEU A 326 -18.67 2.65 11.88
CA LEU A 326 -18.23 3.09 10.55
C LEU A 326 -18.42 1.99 9.50
N PRO A 327 -18.69 2.32 8.23
CA PRO A 327 -18.72 1.35 7.15
C PRO A 327 -17.31 0.86 6.83
N ASP A 328 -17.22 -0.30 6.20
CA ASP A 328 -15.97 -0.81 5.65
C ASP A 328 -15.73 -0.18 4.27
N VAL A 329 -14.51 0.30 4.01
CA VAL A 329 -14.15 0.96 2.75
C VAL A 329 -14.10 -0.01 1.57
N ASN A 330 -13.75 -1.28 1.80
CA ASN A 330 -13.57 -2.31 0.78
C ASN A 330 -14.63 -3.43 0.86
N GLY A 331 -15.49 -3.42 1.88
CA GLY A 331 -16.41 -4.50 2.18
C GLY A 331 -17.87 -4.06 2.33
N TYR A 332 -18.69 -5.06 2.63
CA TYR A 332 -20.11 -4.86 2.97
C TYR A 332 -20.25 -4.99 4.47
N GLY A 333 -20.76 -3.95 5.12
CA GLY A 333 -21.06 -3.96 6.54
C GLY A 333 -20.68 -2.66 7.24
N ARG A 334 -21.15 -2.56 8.47
CA ARG A 334 -20.81 -1.47 9.39
C ARG A 334 -20.33 -2.09 10.70
N GLY A 335 -19.39 -1.42 11.33
CA GLY A 335 -19.00 -1.71 12.70
C GLY A 335 -20.11 -1.35 13.70
N ASP A 336 -19.81 -1.45 14.96
CA ASP A 336 -20.73 -1.22 16.07
C ASP A 336 -20.23 -0.06 16.93
N ILE A 337 -21.11 0.48 17.78
CA ILE A 337 -20.69 1.36 18.88
C ILE A 337 -20.63 0.53 20.15
N MET A 338 -19.46 0.52 20.78
CA MET A 338 -19.21 -0.09 22.08
C MET A 338 -19.35 0.98 23.14
N VAL A 339 -20.42 0.92 23.92
CA VAL A 339 -20.69 1.86 25.00
C VAL A 339 -20.18 1.27 26.31
N VAL A 340 -19.10 1.83 26.81
CA VAL A 340 -18.51 1.46 28.10
C VAL A 340 -19.17 2.25 29.19
N VAL A 341 -19.88 1.57 30.08
CA VAL A 341 -20.57 2.21 31.19
C VAL A 341 -19.60 2.51 32.32
N ASP A 342 -19.54 3.78 32.75
CA ASP A 342 -18.83 4.19 33.95
C ASP A 342 -19.84 4.82 34.95
N ILE A 343 -19.53 4.74 36.24
CA ILE A 343 -20.41 5.20 37.30
C ILE A 343 -19.78 6.40 38.00
N THR A 344 -20.41 7.53 37.85
CA THR A 344 -19.96 8.77 38.50
C THR A 344 -20.48 8.82 39.95
N ILE A 345 -19.52 8.82 40.89
CA ILE A 345 -19.78 8.97 42.31
C ILE A 345 -19.70 10.48 42.65
N PRO A 346 -20.71 11.10 43.21
CA PRO A 346 -20.68 12.52 43.55
C PRO A 346 -19.64 12.80 44.66
N THR A 347 -18.81 13.79 44.44
CA THR A 347 -17.73 14.18 45.36
C THR A 347 -18.23 15.09 46.49
N SER A 348 -19.37 15.76 46.30
CA SER A 348 -19.99 16.63 47.28
C SER A 348 -21.47 16.28 47.44
N LEU A 349 -21.94 16.21 48.69
CA LEU A 349 -23.31 15.90 49.04
C LEU A 349 -23.84 16.97 50.00
N THR A 350 -25.13 17.31 49.87
CA THR A 350 -25.85 18.12 50.83
C THR A 350 -26.08 17.37 52.15
N SER A 351 -26.46 18.05 53.20
CA SER A 351 -26.76 17.41 54.50
C SER A 351 -27.87 16.36 54.38
N GLU A 352 -28.90 16.68 53.61
CA GLU A 352 -30.04 15.77 53.39
C GLU A 352 -29.63 14.52 52.61
N GLU A 353 -28.84 14.67 51.56
CA GLU A 353 -28.32 13.55 50.76
C GLU A 353 -27.42 12.62 51.59
N LYS A 354 -26.59 13.21 52.49
CA LYS A 354 -25.75 12.43 53.41
C LYS A 354 -26.57 11.59 54.37
N GLU A 355 -27.70 12.16 54.88
CA GLU A 355 -28.62 11.40 55.76
C GLU A 355 -29.31 10.25 54.99
N LEU A 356 -29.74 10.50 53.76
CA LEU A 356 -30.34 9.45 52.92
C LEU A 356 -29.36 8.32 52.61
N VAL A 357 -28.14 8.66 52.26
CA VAL A 357 -27.08 7.65 52.01
C VAL A 357 -26.74 6.86 53.26
N LYS A 358 -26.70 7.52 54.47
CA LYS A 358 -26.53 6.82 55.75
C LYS A 358 -27.67 5.85 56.03
N LYS A 359 -28.90 6.25 55.86
CA LYS A 359 -30.06 5.37 56.01
C LYS A 359 -30.05 4.19 55.02
N LEU A 360 -29.53 4.45 53.79
CA LEU A 360 -29.40 3.42 52.78
C LEU A 360 -28.31 2.40 53.14
N SER A 361 -27.17 2.84 53.67
CA SER A 361 -26.06 1.97 54.10
C SER A 361 -26.40 1.01 55.23
N GLU A 362 -27.47 1.30 56.00
CA GLU A 362 -27.99 0.42 57.08
C GLU A 362 -28.86 -0.73 56.54
N LYS A 363 -29.27 -0.67 55.26
CA LYS A 363 -30.11 -1.70 54.65
C LYS A 363 -29.30 -2.97 54.33
N PRO A 364 -29.92 -4.18 54.37
CA PRO A 364 -29.21 -5.47 54.21
C PRO A 364 -28.37 -5.53 52.93
N HIS A 365 -28.90 -5.10 51.83
CA HIS A 365 -28.20 -5.18 50.49
C HIS A 365 -27.07 -4.15 50.34
N PHE A 366 -26.85 -3.23 51.28
CA PHE A 366 -25.82 -2.21 51.27
C PHE A 366 -24.76 -2.40 52.37
N LYS A 367 -24.95 -3.39 53.28
CA LYS A 367 -24.02 -3.63 54.38
C LYS A 367 -22.79 -4.42 54.02
N GLU A 368 -22.93 -5.31 53.06
CA GLU A 368 -21.81 -6.18 52.59
C GLU A 368 -21.64 -6.00 51.06
N ALA A 369 -20.43 -5.69 50.66
CA ALA A 369 -20.08 -5.78 49.24
C ALA A 369 -20.07 -7.26 48.86
N GLU A 370 -21.00 -7.69 48.00
CA GLU A 370 -20.88 -9.02 47.41
C GLU A 370 -19.50 -9.13 46.76
N SER A 371 -18.72 -10.18 47.16
CA SER A 371 -17.46 -10.48 46.53
C SER A 371 -17.74 -10.82 45.06
N VAL A 372 -17.55 -9.85 44.17
CA VAL A 372 -17.50 -10.13 42.76
C VAL A 372 -16.37 -11.14 42.58
N GLU A 373 -16.72 -12.37 42.17
CA GLU A 373 -15.73 -13.41 41.85
C GLU A 373 -14.57 -12.77 41.10
N ASN A 374 -13.37 -13.00 41.59
CA ASN A 374 -12.10 -12.48 41.08
C ASN A 374 -11.88 -12.92 39.63
N GLN A 375 -12.60 -12.34 38.69
CA GLN A 375 -12.16 -12.32 37.31
C GLN A 375 -10.94 -11.41 37.28
N ASN A 376 -9.80 -12.05 37.08
CA ASN A 376 -8.50 -11.40 36.99
C ASN A 376 -8.62 -10.14 36.09
N ILE A 377 -8.16 -8.98 36.56
CA ILE A 377 -8.16 -7.71 35.80
C ILE A 377 -7.59 -7.94 34.39
N PHE A 378 -6.63 -8.85 34.25
CA PHE A 378 -6.05 -9.28 32.97
C PHE A 378 -7.04 -9.99 32.05
N GLU A 379 -7.97 -10.78 32.55
CA GLU A 379 -8.99 -11.44 31.72
C GLU A 379 -10.07 -10.45 31.26
N ARG A 380 -10.41 -9.48 32.12
CA ARG A 380 -11.29 -8.36 31.75
C ARG A 380 -10.66 -7.49 30.67
N MET A 381 -9.36 -7.18 30.76
CA MET A 381 -8.65 -6.45 29.71
C MET A 381 -8.55 -7.26 28.40
N LYS A 382 -8.34 -8.58 28.48
CA LYS A 382 -8.27 -9.44 27.31
C LYS A 382 -9.60 -9.54 26.55
N SER A 383 -10.73 -9.48 27.25
CA SER A 383 -12.07 -9.48 26.64
C SER A 383 -12.42 -8.15 25.92
N PHE A 384 -11.63 -7.10 26.15
CA PHE A 384 -11.75 -5.82 25.43
C PHE A 384 -11.00 -5.81 24.09
N PHE A 385 -10.03 -6.71 23.90
CA PHE A 385 -9.17 -6.76 22.72
C PHE A 385 -9.37 -8.01 21.84
N ASN A 386 -10.33 -8.85 22.15
CA ASN A 386 -10.86 -9.93 21.33
C ASN A 386 -12.31 -9.63 20.93
#